data_34c788bedb5c09647b8c30e97b5fae6a
#
_entry.id   34c788bedb5c09647b8c30e97b5fae6a
#
_cell.length_a   1.000
_cell.length_b   1.000
_cell.length_c   1.000
_cell.angle_alpha   90.00
_cell.angle_beta   90.00
_cell.angle_gamma   90.00
#
_symmetry.space_group_name_H-M   'P 1'
#
loop_
_entity.id
_entity.type
_entity.pdbx_description
1 polymer ?
#
loop_
_entity_poly.entity_id
_entity_poly.type
_entity_poly.pdbx_seq_one_letter_code
_entity_poly.pdbx_strand_id
1 'polypeptide(L)'
;LDHIRPKLKLRYGDLSDSAGLSNYIHEIVRENQGFTILEIYNLAAQSHVKISFEIPEYTADIDGIGTMRLLEIIRTLDPGIRNKVRFYQAGTSEMYGKVLETPQNETTPFNPISPYAAAKLYAYYMTKIYREGYGLYTTNGILFNHESPRRGANFLTMKVINGIKSIISGKKVWIELGNIDSKRDWGHAKDYVEGMWLMLQQDKPDDYVLATGKTYTVREFIERAFAFKGYKIHWEGEGLKEVGVDQNDIIRVTINAKYYRPCEVDLLLGDASKAEKELGWKREFDTLDKLIEDMFS
;
A
#
# COMPACT_ATOMS: atom_id res chain seq x y z
N LEU A 1 -2.74 -18.05 2.43
CA LEU A 1 -3.57 -18.45 1.26
C LEU A 1 -4.05 -19.91 1.33
N ASP A 2 -3.52 -20.75 2.23
CA ASP A 2 -3.78 -22.20 2.24
C ASP A 2 -5.28 -22.54 2.39
N HIS A 3 -6.01 -21.77 3.20
CA HIS A 3 -7.45 -21.94 3.42
C HIS A 3 -8.33 -21.67 2.19
N ILE A 4 -7.83 -20.90 1.20
CA ILE A 4 -8.54 -20.59 -0.05
C ILE A 4 -7.84 -21.17 -1.28
N ARG A 5 -6.66 -21.76 -1.12
CA ARG A 5 -5.86 -22.31 -2.22
C ARG A 5 -6.62 -23.25 -3.17
N PRO A 6 -7.49 -24.15 -2.68
CA PRO A 6 -8.27 -25.01 -3.57
C PRO A 6 -9.26 -24.26 -4.47
N LYS A 7 -9.59 -23.02 -4.13
CA LYS A 7 -10.49 -22.14 -4.90
C LYS A 7 -9.75 -21.23 -5.87
N LEU A 8 -8.40 -21.25 -5.85
CA LEU A 8 -7.57 -20.35 -6.63
C LEU A 8 -6.87 -21.11 -7.77
N LYS A 9 -6.90 -20.55 -8.96
CA LYS A 9 -5.99 -20.92 -10.04
C LYS A 9 -4.74 -20.05 -9.94
N LEU A 10 -3.64 -20.61 -9.45
CA LEU A 10 -2.36 -19.91 -9.34
C LEU A 10 -1.55 -20.09 -10.63
N ARG A 11 -0.92 -19.01 -11.09
CA ARG A 11 0.01 -18.97 -12.21
C ARG A 11 1.26 -18.19 -11.82
N TYR A 12 2.39 -18.58 -12.38
CA TYR A 12 3.58 -17.74 -12.35
C TYR A 12 3.39 -16.61 -13.35
N GLY A 13 3.76 -15.40 -12.94
CA GLY A 13 3.69 -14.22 -13.80
C GLY A 13 4.57 -13.12 -13.26
N ASP A 14 5.08 -12.30 -14.16
CA ASP A 14 5.85 -11.11 -13.86
C ASP A 14 5.36 -9.96 -14.73
N LEU A 15 5.27 -8.76 -14.18
CA LEU A 15 4.82 -7.57 -14.93
C LEU A 15 5.80 -7.14 -16.04
N SER A 16 7.03 -7.67 -16.05
CA SER A 16 7.98 -7.51 -17.16
C SER A 16 7.71 -8.41 -18.36
N ASP A 17 6.90 -9.50 -18.20
CA ASP A 17 6.60 -10.46 -19.24
C ASP A 17 5.25 -10.19 -19.92
N SER A 18 5.27 -9.32 -20.94
CA SER A 18 4.07 -8.99 -21.73
C SER A 18 3.42 -10.19 -22.40
N ALA A 19 4.22 -11.15 -22.89
CA ALA A 19 3.70 -12.31 -23.62
C ALA A 19 3.00 -13.29 -22.66
N GLY A 20 3.62 -13.58 -21.51
CA GLY A 20 3.04 -14.43 -20.48
C GLY A 20 1.73 -13.84 -19.93
N LEU A 21 1.71 -12.54 -19.61
CA LEU A 21 0.52 -11.84 -19.14
C LEU A 21 -0.61 -11.87 -20.19
N SER A 22 -0.27 -11.61 -21.47
CA SER A 22 -1.24 -11.66 -22.56
C SER A 22 -1.83 -13.06 -22.71
N ASN A 23 -0.99 -14.09 -22.77
CA ASN A 23 -1.44 -15.47 -22.86
C ASN A 23 -2.37 -15.85 -21.70
N TYR A 24 -2.02 -15.42 -20.46
CA TYR A 24 -2.81 -15.72 -19.29
C TYR A 24 -4.19 -15.05 -19.32
N ILE A 25 -4.26 -13.76 -19.70
CA ILE A 25 -5.56 -13.07 -19.81
C ILE A 25 -6.43 -13.69 -20.91
N HIS A 26 -5.84 -14.04 -22.06
CA HIS A 26 -6.57 -14.73 -23.11
C HIS A 26 -7.03 -16.14 -22.73
N GLU A 27 -6.24 -16.87 -21.93
CA GLU A 27 -6.64 -18.16 -21.36
C GLU A 27 -7.86 -18.00 -20.45
N ILE A 28 -7.85 -17.01 -19.52
CA ILE A 28 -8.97 -16.72 -18.62
C ILE A 28 -10.24 -16.42 -19.44
N VAL A 29 -10.15 -15.56 -20.44
CA VAL A 29 -11.27 -15.19 -21.30
C VAL A 29 -11.84 -16.41 -22.03
N ARG A 30 -10.97 -17.25 -22.59
CA ARG A 30 -11.37 -18.45 -23.33
C ARG A 30 -12.02 -19.51 -22.44
N GLU A 31 -11.50 -19.71 -21.22
CA GLU A 31 -12.01 -20.72 -20.27
C GLU A 31 -13.34 -20.31 -19.62
N ASN A 32 -13.65 -19.02 -19.57
CA ASN A 32 -14.82 -18.49 -18.88
C ASN A 32 -15.80 -17.78 -19.86
N GLN A 33 -16.10 -18.41 -20.98
CA GLN A 33 -17.05 -17.85 -21.95
C GLN A 33 -18.41 -17.57 -21.32
N GLY A 34 -18.97 -16.38 -21.62
CA GLY A 34 -20.27 -15.98 -21.09
C GLY A 34 -20.23 -15.15 -19.80
N PHE A 35 -19.06 -14.82 -19.27
CA PHE A 35 -18.98 -13.89 -18.12
C PHE A 35 -19.58 -12.51 -18.46
N THR A 36 -20.16 -11.88 -17.48
CA THR A 36 -20.74 -10.53 -17.58
C THR A 36 -19.72 -9.45 -17.29
N ILE A 37 -18.83 -9.69 -16.32
CA ILE A 37 -17.75 -8.79 -15.88
C ILE A 37 -16.50 -9.61 -15.59
N LEU A 38 -15.35 -9.09 -16.00
CA LEU A 38 -14.03 -9.57 -15.65
C LEU A 38 -13.31 -8.47 -14.86
N GLU A 39 -13.09 -8.69 -13.57
CA GLU A 39 -12.37 -7.77 -12.71
C GLU A 39 -10.89 -8.12 -12.67
N ILE A 40 -10.03 -7.14 -12.89
CA ILE A 40 -8.58 -7.26 -12.81
C ILE A 40 -8.05 -6.30 -11.77
N TYR A 41 -7.45 -6.84 -10.70
CA TYR A 41 -6.82 -6.07 -9.63
C TYR A 41 -5.30 -6.13 -9.77
N ASN A 42 -4.67 -5.06 -10.25
CA ASN A 42 -3.22 -4.96 -10.31
C ASN A 42 -2.66 -4.49 -8.97
N LEU A 43 -2.23 -5.44 -8.16
CA LEU A 43 -1.56 -5.22 -6.87
C LEU A 43 -0.06 -5.52 -6.96
N ALA A 44 0.43 -6.00 -8.10
CA ALA A 44 1.82 -6.37 -8.29
C ALA A 44 2.71 -5.13 -8.35
N ALA A 45 3.79 -5.14 -7.57
CA ALA A 45 4.76 -4.03 -7.51
C ALA A 45 6.04 -4.42 -6.76
N GLN A 46 7.13 -3.72 -7.05
CA GLN A 46 8.23 -3.55 -6.13
C GLN A 46 7.82 -2.48 -5.10
N SER A 47 7.19 -2.87 -3.99
CA SER A 47 6.48 -1.95 -3.10
C SER A 47 7.32 -1.34 -1.96
N HIS A 48 8.63 -1.67 -1.88
CA HIS A 48 9.49 -1.18 -0.82
C HIS A 48 10.20 0.11 -1.23
N VAL A 49 9.74 1.27 -0.73
CA VAL A 49 10.21 2.60 -1.11
C VAL A 49 11.73 2.75 -1.01
N LYS A 50 12.35 2.30 0.08
CA LYS A 50 13.81 2.39 0.23
C LYS A 50 14.55 1.59 -0.84
N ILE A 51 14.11 0.37 -1.13
CA ILE A 51 14.72 -0.50 -2.15
C ILE A 51 14.63 0.15 -3.54
N SER A 52 13.61 0.95 -3.82
CA SER A 52 13.48 1.64 -5.11
C SER A 52 14.65 2.58 -5.42
N PHE A 53 15.35 3.09 -4.40
CA PHE A 53 16.58 3.89 -4.61
C PHE A 53 17.78 3.02 -4.97
N GLU A 54 17.76 1.73 -4.64
CA GLU A 54 18.85 0.79 -4.95
C GLU A 54 18.64 0.12 -6.32
N ILE A 55 17.37 -0.09 -6.73
CA ILE A 55 16.97 -0.74 -7.99
C ILE A 55 15.93 0.09 -8.76
N PRO A 56 16.24 1.37 -9.13
CA PRO A 56 15.24 2.28 -9.69
C PRO A 56 14.71 1.83 -11.06
N GLU A 57 15.56 1.25 -11.91
CA GLU A 57 15.20 0.75 -13.23
C GLU A 57 14.18 -0.39 -13.14
N TYR A 58 14.45 -1.41 -12.31
CA TYR A 58 13.51 -2.50 -12.08
C TYR A 58 12.18 -1.99 -11.51
N THR A 59 12.25 -1.05 -10.56
CA THR A 59 11.05 -0.43 -9.97
C THR A 59 10.22 0.28 -11.04
N ALA A 60 10.86 1.04 -11.94
CA ALA A 60 10.17 1.73 -13.03
C ALA A 60 9.51 0.75 -14.01
N ASP A 61 10.22 -0.32 -14.36
CA ASP A 61 9.72 -1.33 -15.29
C ASP A 61 8.52 -2.08 -14.72
N ILE A 62 8.59 -2.55 -13.47
CA ILE A 62 7.51 -3.31 -12.85
C ILE A 62 6.33 -2.40 -12.47
N ASP A 63 6.57 -1.33 -11.72
CA ASP A 63 5.51 -0.54 -11.12
C ASP A 63 4.85 0.43 -12.11
N GLY A 64 5.62 0.94 -13.07
CA GLY A 64 5.15 1.86 -14.10
C GLY A 64 4.77 1.14 -15.40
N ILE A 65 5.79 0.65 -16.12
CA ILE A 65 5.60 0.02 -17.45
C ILE A 65 4.76 -1.25 -17.36
N GLY A 66 4.91 -2.03 -16.28
CA GLY A 66 4.10 -3.23 -16.04
C GLY A 66 2.60 -2.95 -16.03
N THR A 67 2.18 -1.84 -15.43
CA THR A 67 0.77 -1.39 -15.49
C THR A 67 0.34 -1.08 -16.92
N MET A 68 1.17 -0.37 -17.68
CA MET A 68 0.87 -0.07 -19.11
C MET A 68 0.75 -1.36 -19.92
N ARG A 69 1.59 -2.38 -19.68
CA ARG A 69 1.49 -3.68 -20.36
C ARG A 69 0.12 -4.33 -20.17
N LEU A 70 -0.39 -4.34 -18.93
CA LEU A 70 -1.74 -4.86 -18.64
C LEU A 70 -2.83 -4.06 -19.34
N LEU A 71 -2.74 -2.74 -19.32
CA LEU A 71 -3.70 -1.85 -19.99
C LEU A 71 -3.70 -2.07 -21.51
N GLU A 72 -2.53 -2.26 -22.15
CA GLU A 72 -2.43 -2.57 -23.58
C GLU A 72 -3.04 -3.93 -23.92
N ILE A 73 -2.81 -4.94 -23.09
CA ILE A 73 -3.44 -6.25 -23.28
C ILE A 73 -4.97 -6.10 -23.27
N ILE A 74 -5.51 -5.38 -22.27
CA ILE A 74 -6.96 -5.14 -22.16
C ILE A 74 -7.47 -4.37 -23.37
N ARG A 75 -6.78 -3.31 -23.80
CA ARG A 75 -7.16 -2.48 -24.93
C ARG A 75 -7.25 -3.26 -26.24
N THR A 76 -6.39 -4.26 -26.42
CA THR A 76 -6.31 -5.08 -27.65
C THR A 76 -7.23 -6.29 -27.64
N LEU A 77 -7.96 -6.57 -26.56
CA LEU A 77 -9.01 -7.59 -26.53
C LEU A 77 -10.13 -7.25 -27.53
N ASP A 78 -10.84 -8.30 -27.98
CA ASP A 78 -12.08 -8.14 -28.74
C ASP A 78 -13.02 -7.15 -28.03
N PRO A 79 -13.66 -6.21 -28.76
CA PRO A 79 -14.54 -5.20 -28.17
C PRO A 79 -15.66 -5.77 -27.28
N GLY A 80 -16.22 -6.93 -27.63
CA GLY A 80 -17.25 -7.61 -26.85
C GLY A 80 -16.73 -8.13 -25.50
N ILE A 81 -15.43 -8.41 -25.39
CA ILE A 81 -14.75 -8.82 -24.17
C ILE A 81 -14.25 -7.59 -23.41
N ARG A 82 -13.53 -6.71 -24.10
CA ARG A 82 -12.95 -5.49 -23.53
C ARG A 82 -13.94 -4.66 -22.75
N ASN A 83 -15.16 -4.49 -23.25
CA ASN A 83 -16.22 -3.72 -22.62
C ASN A 83 -16.78 -4.37 -21.32
N LYS A 84 -16.39 -5.60 -21.02
CA LYS A 84 -16.73 -6.31 -19.78
C LYS A 84 -15.59 -6.30 -18.77
N VAL A 85 -14.40 -5.80 -19.14
CA VAL A 85 -13.25 -5.74 -18.23
C VAL A 85 -13.34 -4.49 -17.35
N ARG A 86 -13.16 -4.68 -16.06
CA ARG A 86 -12.98 -3.63 -15.05
C ARG A 86 -11.59 -3.77 -14.44
N PHE A 87 -10.78 -2.72 -14.57
CA PHE A 87 -9.39 -2.75 -14.13
C PHE A 87 -9.18 -1.81 -12.95
N TYR A 88 -8.60 -2.35 -11.87
CA TYR A 88 -8.16 -1.60 -10.70
C TYR A 88 -6.63 -1.50 -10.67
N GLN A 89 -6.11 -0.28 -10.52
CA GLN A 89 -4.69 -0.01 -10.28
C GLN A 89 -4.46 0.38 -8.82
N ALA A 90 -3.59 -0.35 -8.14
CA ALA A 90 -3.13 0.03 -6.82
C ALA A 90 -2.14 1.20 -6.91
N GLY A 91 -2.63 2.40 -6.62
CA GLY A 91 -1.83 3.60 -6.40
C GLY A 91 -1.33 3.69 -4.96
N THR A 92 -0.76 4.83 -4.59
CA THR A 92 -0.14 5.04 -3.29
C THR A 92 -0.16 6.51 -2.88
N SER A 93 -0.29 6.79 -1.59
CA SER A 93 -0.12 8.14 -1.03
C SER A 93 1.31 8.70 -1.20
N GLU A 94 2.32 7.83 -1.43
CA GLU A 94 3.69 8.27 -1.72
C GLU A 94 3.79 9.12 -3.00
N MET A 95 2.77 9.08 -3.90
CA MET A 95 2.71 9.97 -5.08
C MET A 95 2.60 11.44 -4.68
N TYR A 96 1.98 11.75 -3.54
CA TYR A 96 1.92 13.12 -3.01
C TYR A 96 3.30 13.62 -2.57
N GLY A 97 4.20 12.72 -2.13
CA GLY A 97 5.60 12.97 -1.85
C GLY A 97 5.81 14.12 -0.85
N LYS A 98 6.49 15.18 -1.29
CA LYS A 98 6.60 16.42 -0.53
C LYS A 98 5.28 17.18 -0.67
N VAL A 99 4.35 16.89 0.25
CA VAL A 99 2.95 17.33 0.18
C VAL A 99 2.80 18.85 0.03
N LEU A 100 1.91 19.25 -0.85
CA LEU A 100 1.61 20.66 -1.14
C LEU A 100 0.35 21.13 -0.40
N GLU A 101 -0.50 20.20 0.00
CA GLU A 101 -1.76 20.44 0.70
C GLU A 101 -1.99 19.36 1.76
N THR A 102 -2.76 19.67 2.81
CA THR A 102 -3.13 18.74 3.86
C THR A 102 -4.56 19.03 4.33
N PRO A 103 -5.45 18.04 4.42
CA PRO A 103 -5.24 16.63 4.01
C PRO A 103 -5.17 16.45 2.48
N GLN A 104 -4.59 15.31 2.01
CA GLN A 104 -4.49 14.99 0.59
C GLN A 104 -5.77 14.27 0.12
N ASN A 105 -6.26 14.66 -1.05
CA ASN A 105 -7.40 14.05 -1.72
C ASN A 105 -7.11 13.84 -3.24
N GLU A 106 -8.12 13.47 -4.00
CA GLU A 106 -7.99 13.15 -5.43
C GLU A 106 -7.59 14.36 -6.31
N THR A 107 -7.75 15.59 -5.82
CA THR A 107 -7.39 16.83 -6.53
C THR A 107 -6.07 17.43 -6.07
N THR A 108 -5.51 16.96 -4.97
CA THR A 108 -4.22 17.42 -4.45
C THR A 108 -3.11 17.13 -5.46
N PRO A 109 -2.28 18.12 -5.84
CA PRO A 109 -1.18 17.90 -6.79
C PRO A 109 -0.16 16.89 -6.27
N PHE A 110 0.28 16.01 -7.16
CA PHE A 110 1.35 15.05 -6.86
C PHE A 110 2.73 15.69 -6.93
N ASN A 111 3.63 15.27 -6.04
CA ASN A 111 5.01 15.75 -5.95
C ASN A 111 5.96 14.63 -5.46
N PRO A 112 6.11 13.53 -6.25
CA PRO A 112 6.84 12.33 -5.82
C PRO A 112 8.32 12.63 -5.55
N ILE A 113 8.88 11.98 -4.52
CA ILE A 113 10.28 12.14 -4.11
C ILE A 113 11.03 10.80 -3.98
N SER A 114 10.51 9.74 -4.60
CA SER A 114 11.17 8.44 -4.68
C SER A 114 10.95 7.79 -6.06
N PRO A 115 11.86 6.91 -6.51
CA PRO A 115 11.67 6.16 -7.75
C PRO A 115 10.37 5.33 -7.73
N TYR A 116 10.02 4.74 -6.58
CA TYR A 116 8.75 4.05 -6.39
C TYR A 116 7.54 4.98 -6.64
N ALA A 117 7.53 6.15 -6.01
CA ALA A 117 6.42 7.10 -6.15
C ALA A 117 6.30 7.63 -7.59
N ALA A 118 7.43 7.88 -8.27
CA ALA A 118 7.45 8.30 -9.67
C ALA A 118 6.90 7.20 -10.60
N ALA A 119 7.28 5.95 -10.38
CA ALA A 119 6.76 4.82 -11.16
C ALA A 119 5.25 4.61 -10.95
N LYS A 120 4.78 4.70 -9.70
CA LYS A 120 3.35 4.63 -9.37
C LYS A 120 2.56 5.80 -9.94
N LEU A 121 3.16 7.00 -10.02
CA LEU A 121 2.53 8.16 -10.65
C LEU A 121 2.41 7.98 -12.17
N TYR A 122 3.41 7.39 -12.83
CA TYR A 122 3.29 7.00 -14.22
C TYR A 122 2.11 6.03 -14.43
N ALA A 123 2.02 4.97 -13.61
CA ALA A 123 0.93 4.00 -13.65
C ALA A 123 -0.45 4.66 -13.44
N TYR A 124 -0.53 5.61 -12.51
CA TYR A 124 -1.74 6.40 -12.25
C TYR A 124 -2.22 7.15 -13.49
N TYR A 125 -1.31 7.90 -14.13
CA TYR A 125 -1.67 8.65 -15.35
C TYR A 125 -1.98 7.74 -16.52
N MET A 126 -1.27 6.62 -16.70
CA MET A 126 -1.61 5.66 -17.75
C MET A 126 -3.01 5.08 -17.54
N THR A 127 -3.38 4.73 -16.32
CA THR A 127 -4.73 4.26 -15.98
C THR A 127 -5.78 5.30 -16.34
N LYS A 128 -5.54 6.57 -16.01
CA LYS A 128 -6.43 7.69 -16.34
C LYS A 128 -6.52 7.93 -17.84
N ILE A 129 -5.40 7.94 -18.57
CA ILE A 129 -5.35 8.12 -20.02
C ILE A 129 -6.10 7.00 -20.74
N TYR A 130 -5.98 5.76 -20.28
CA TYR A 130 -6.69 4.62 -20.91
C TYR A 130 -8.20 4.69 -20.64
N ARG A 131 -8.62 5.23 -19.52
CA ARG A 131 -10.03 5.55 -19.25
C ARG A 131 -10.56 6.62 -20.19
N GLU A 132 -9.89 7.77 -20.25
CA GLU A 132 -10.35 8.95 -20.96
C GLU A 132 -10.15 8.84 -22.48
N GLY A 133 -9.01 8.28 -22.92
CA GLY A 133 -8.63 8.24 -24.33
C GLY A 133 -9.14 7.01 -25.07
N TYR A 134 -9.24 5.85 -24.38
CA TYR A 134 -9.66 4.59 -25.03
C TYR A 134 -11.01 4.07 -24.51
N GLY A 135 -11.65 4.76 -23.55
CA GLY A 135 -12.94 4.37 -23.00
C GLY A 135 -12.93 3.07 -22.20
N LEU A 136 -11.79 2.70 -21.62
CA LEU A 136 -11.69 1.53 -20.77
C LEU A 136 -12.28 1.79 -19.39
N TYR A 137 -12.86 0.80 -18.77
CA TYR A 137 -13.22 0.89 -17.36
C TYR A 137 -11.97 0.66 -16.49
N THR A 138 -11.30 1.73 -16.13
CA THR A 138 -10.08 1.71 -15.31
C THR A 138 -10.17 2.70 -14.15
N THR A 139 -9.73 2.26 -12.96
CA THR A 139 -9.87 2.95 -11.68
C THR A 139 -8.53 2.95 -10.96
N ASN A 140 -8.16 4.09 -10.34
CA ASN A 140 -7.04 4.15 -9.41
C ASN A 140 -7.53 4.20 -7.96
N GLY A 141 -6.97 3.36 -7.10
CA GLY A 141 -7.04 3.58 -5.67
C GLY A 141 -5.78 4.31 -5.20
N ILE A 142 -5.93 5.50 -4.63
CA ILE A 142 -4.82 6.24 -4.01
C ILE A 142 -4.77 5.82 -2.54
N LEU A 143 -3.98 4.78 -2.26
CA LEU A 143 -4.00 4.13 -0.96
C LEU A 143 -3.01 4.74 0.01
N PHE A 144 -3.48 5.12 1.18
CA PHE A 144 -2.64 5.41 2.32
C PHE A 144 -2.15 4.10 2.97
N ASN A 145 -1.27 4.17 3.95
CA ASN A 145 -0.68 2.98 4.54
C ASN A 145 -1.77 2.07 5.12
N HIS A 146 -1.73 0.80 4.77
CA HIS A 146 -2.70 -0.18 5.24
C HIS A 146 -2.00 -1.47 5.65
N GLU A 147 -2.29 -1.90 6.86
CA GLU A 147 -1.55 -2.90 7.59
C GLU A 147 -2.44 -4.07 7.99
N SER A 148 -1.82 -5.19 8.36
CA SER A 148 -2.51 -6.35 8.93
C SER A 148 -1.49 -7.35 9.47
N PRO A 149 -1.90 -8.45 10.16
CA PRO A 149 -0.99 -9.54 10.53
C PRO A 149 -0.24 -10.17 9.35
N ARG A 150 -0.73 -9.95 8.11
CA ARG A 150 -0.11 -10.46 6.86
C ARG A 150 0.85 -9.48 6.21
N ARG A 151 1.12 -8.33 6.82
CA ARG A 151 2.10 -7.36 6.31
C ARG A 151 3.47 -8.00 6.22
N GLY A 152 4.24 -7.71 5.18
CA GLY A 152 5.60 -8.20 5.02
C GLY A 152 6.50 -7.79 6.20
N ALA A 153 7.30 -8.74 6.70
CA ALA A 153 8.10 -8.58 7.92
C ALA A 153 9.16 -7.45 7.86
N ASN A 154 9.54 -7.02 6.66
CA ASN A 154 10.49 -5.93 6.42
C ASN A 154 9.85 -4.53 6.43
N PHE A 155 8.52 -4.43 6.44
CA PHE A 155 7.85 -3.15 6.59
C PHE A 155 7.80 -2.71 8.06
N LEU A 156 7.82 -1.39 8.26
CA LEU A 156 7.99 -0.74 9.56
C LEU A 156 7.08 -1.32 10.64
N THR A 157 5.79 -1.32 10.43
CA THR A 157 4.79 -1.75 11.42
C THR A 157 4.99 -3.20 11.83
N MET A 158 5.12 -4.10 10.86
CA MET A 158 5.36 -5.53 11.14
C MET A 158 6.74 -5.77 11.73
N LYS A 159 7.75 -4.98 11.36
CA LYS A 159 9.08 -5.03 11.98
C LYS A 159 9.00 -4.70 13.48
N VAL A 160 8.20 -3.68 13.86
CA VAL A 160 7.96 -3.33 15.26
C VAL A 160 7.23 -4.47 15.99
N ILE A 161 6.10 -4.95 15.43
CA ILE A 161 5.32 -6.05 16.02
C ILE A 161 6.16 -7.31 16.24
N ASN A 162 6.89 -7.77 15.21
CA ASN A 162 7.75 -8.94 15.30
C ASN A 162 8.95 -8.72 16.24
N GLY A 163 9.47 -7.48 16.29
CA GLY A 163 10.49 -7.08 17.23
C GLY A 163 10.02 -7.22 18.67
N ILE A 164 8.84 -6.72 18.99
CA ILE A 164 8.21 -6.83 20.32
C ILE A 164 7.94 -8.31 20.66
N LYS A 165 7.37 -9.10 19.74
CA LYS A 165 7.20 -10.56 19.93
C LYS A 165 8.55 -11.24 20.24
N SER A 166 9.63 -10.82 19.61
CA SER A 166 10.98 -11.35 19.85
C SER A 166 11.57 -10.92 21.19
N ILE A 167 11.30 -9.70 21.65
CA ILE A 167 11.70 -9.21 22.97
C ILE A 167 10.98 -10.00 24.08
N ILE A 168 9.67 -10.17 23.96
CA ILE A 168 8.86 -10.92 24.95
C ILE A 168 9.34 -12.38 25.05
N SER A 169 9.72 -12.98 23.94
CA SER A 169 10.26 -14.37 23.91
C SER A 169 11.72 -14.48 24.30
N GLY A 170 12.39 -13.40 24.68
CA GLY A 170 13.79 -13.36 25.09
C GLY A 170 14.81 -13.54 23.95
N LYS A 171 14.35 -13.54 22.69
CA LYS A 171 15.24 -13.69 21.51
C LYS A 171 15.99 -12.43 21.13
N LYS A 172 15.48 -11.27 21.53
CA LYS A 172 16.08 -9.93 21.32
C LYS A 172 15.93 -9.09 22.57
N VAL A 173 16.76 -8.06 22.68
CA VAL A 173 16.65 -7.05 23.74
C VAL A 173 16.02 -5.77 23.20
N TRP A 174 16.38 -5.38 21.96
CA TRP A 174 15.90 -4.14 21.31
C TRP A 174 15.62 -4.34 19.82
N ILE A 175 14.95 -3.36 19.22
CA ILE A 175 14.73 -3.23 17.78
C ILE A 175 15.45 -2.00 17.24
N GLU A 176 15.94 -2.07 16.01
CA GLU A 176 16.59 -0.94 15.32
C GLU A 176 15.65 -0.34 14.27
N LEU A 177 15.48 0.97 14.30
CA LEU A 177 14.61 1.71 13.38
C LEU A 177 15.34 2.91 12.75
N GLY A 178 14.72 3.55 11.76
CA GLY A 178 15.19 4.80 11.16
C GLY A 178 14.49 6.02 11.75
N ASN A 179 13.95 6.88 10.88
CA ASN A 179 13.21 8.08 11.29
C ASN A 179 11.91 7.69 12.01
N ILE A 180 11.78 8.08 13.28
CA ILE A 180 10.62 7.81 14.12
C ILE A 180 9.64 8.99 14.22
N ASP A 181 9.95 10.12 13.61
CA ASP A 181 9.15 11.34 13.69
C ASP A 181 8.25 11.55 12.46
N SER A 182 8.45 10.76 11.38
CA SER A 182 7.56 10.81 10.22
C SER A 182 6.14 10.42 10.60
N LYS A 183 5.17 11.13 10.00
CA LYS A 183 3.74 10.94 10.26
C LYS A 183 3.09 10.15 9.12
N ARG A 184 2.31 9.15 9.48
CA ARG A 184 1.60 8.30 8.52
C ARG A 184 0.14 8.11 8.94
N ASP A 185 -0.73 8.05 7.95
CA ASP A 185 -2.11 7.61 8.08
C ASP A 185 -2.13 6.09 7.88
N TRP A 186 -2.41 5.34 8.95
CA TRP A 186 -2.44 3.88 8.95
C TRP A 186 -3.85 3.35 9.11
N GLY A 187 -4.33 2.59 8.13
CA GLY A 187 -5.58 1.84 8.18
C GLY A 187 -5.36 0.33 8.17
N HIS A 188 -6.44 -0.43 8.12
CA HIS A 188 -6.40 -1.88 8.05
C HIS A 188 -6.64 -2.39 6.62
N ALA A 189 -5.87 -3.40 6.20
CA ALA A 189 -5.93 -3.93 4.84
C ALA A 189 -7.32 -4.51 4.46
N LYS A 190 -8.10 -5.03 5.39
CA LYS A 190 -9.48 -5.49 5.13
C LYS A 190 -10.37 -4.35 4.62
N ASP A 191 -10.34 -3.20 5.30
CA ASP A 191 -11.14 -2.03 4.92
C ASP A 191 -10.75 -1.53 3.51
N TYR A 192 -9.44 -1.55 3.22
CA TYR A 192 -8.93 -1.10 1.94
C TYR A 192 -9.27 -2.07 0.79
N VAL A 193 -9.23 -3.38 1.02
CA VAL A 193 -9.64 -4.38 0.03
C VAL A 193 -11.12 -4.24 -0.31
N GLU A 194 -11.97 -3.96 0.67
CA GLU A 194 -13.39 -3.66 0.44
C GLU A 194 -13.55 -2.40 -0.44
N GLY A 195 -12.80 -1.34 -0.15
CA GLY A 195 -12.77 -0.13 -0.98
C GLY A 195 -12.34 -0.40 -2.43
N MET A 196 -11.29 -1.22 -2.63
CA MET A 196 -10.85 -1.64 -3.96
C MET A 196 -11.96 -2.35 -4.73
N TRP A 197 -12.68 -3.24 -4.07
CA TRP A 197 -13.81 -3.94 -4.68
C TRP A 197 -14.96 -3.00 -5.01
N LEU A 198 -15.36 -2.13 -4.08
CA LEU A 198 -16.42 -1.14 -4.27
C LEU A 198 -16.16 -0.22 -5.47
N MET A 199 -14.90 0.17 -5.71
CA MET A 199 -14.51 0.98 -6.88
C MET A 199 -14.86 0.29 -8.20
N LEU A 200 -14.73 -1.02 -8.27
CA LEU A 200 -15.07 -1.79 -9.48
C LEU A 200 -16.57 -2.16 -9.56
N GLN A 201 -17.39 -1.84 -8.55
CA GLN A 201 -18.83 -2.07 -8.59
C GLN A 201 -19.63 -0.85 -9.12
N GLN A 202 -18.96 0.28 -9.35
CA GLN A 202 -19.61 1.50 -9.80
C GLN A 202 -20.01 1.44 -11.29
N ASP A 203 -21.02 2.22 -11.68
CA ASP A 203 -21.43 2.33 -13.09
C ASP A 203 -20.38 3.05 -13.93
N LYS A 204 -19.65 3.99 -13.34
CA LYS A 204 -18.58 4.76 -13.99
C LYS A 204 -17.28 4.64 -13.22
N PRO A 205 -16.14 4.43 -13.92
CA PRO A 205 -14.84 4.40 -13.27
C PRO A 205 -14.39 5.79 -12.86
N ASP A 206 -13.79 5.90 -11.68
CA ASP A 206 -13.13 7.11 -11.19
C ASP A 206 -11.98 6.75 -10.24
N ASP A 207 -11.24 7.75 -9.75
CA ASP A 207 -10.12 7.58 -8.83
C ASP A 207 -10.57 7.94 -7.41
N TYR A 208 -10.09 7.17 -6.42
CA TYR A 208 -10.52 7.34 -5.02
C TYR A 208 -9.35 7.24 -4.05
N VAL A 209 -9.32 8.14 -3.08
CA VAL A 209 -8.45 8.05 -1.91
C VAL A 209 -9.06 7.10 -0.89
N LEU A 210 -8.25 6.16 -0.37
CA LEU A 210 -8.57 5.40 0.83
C LEU A 210 -7.58 5.75 1.93
N ALA A 211 -8.11 6.30 3.03
CA ALA A 211 -7.36 6.80 4.16
C ALA A 211 -8.19 6.76 5.45
N THR A 212 -7.56 6.88 6.60
CA THR A 212 -8.30 6.94 7.87
C THR A 212 -8.67 8.36 8.28
N GLY A 213 -8.04 9.39 7.70
CA GLY A 213 -8.18 10.77 8.11
C GLY A 213 -7.49 11.09 9.43
N LYS A 214 -6.61 10.19 9.91
CA LYS A 214 -5.82 10.36 11.13
C LYS A 214 -4.36 10.03 10.85
N THR A 215 -3.46 10.85 11.36
CA THR A 215 -2.03 10.61 11.21
C THR A 215 -1.36 10.47 12.57
N TYR A 216 -0.38 9.59 12.65
CA TYR A 216 0.42 9.31 13.84
C TYR A 216 1.89 9.28 13.47
N THR A 217 2.76 9.68 14.40
CA THR A 217 4.19 9.48 14.23
C THR A 217 4.56 7.98 14.36
N VAL A 218 5.69 7.61 13.77
CA VAL A 218 6.25 6.26 14.00
C VAL A 218 6.51 6.04 15.49
N ARG A 219 6.92 7.08 16.20
CA ARG A 219 7.11 7.09 17.65
C ARG A 219 5.84 6.69 18.41
N GLU A 220 4.70 7.34 18.10
CA GLU A 220 3.40 7.00 18.70
C GLU A 220 2.98 5.55 18.40
N PHE A 221 3.24 5.05 17.19
CA PHE A 221 2.98 3.65 16.85
C PHE A 221 3.80 2.70 17.72
N ILE A 222 5.09 2.99 17.92
CA ILE A 222 6.00 2.19 18.76
C ILE A 222 5.49 2.18 20.20
N GLU A 223 5.23 3.35 20.76
CA GLU A 223 4.76 3.50 22.16
C GLU A 223 3.49 2.71 22.40
N ARG A 224 2.49 2.83 21.51
CA ARG A 224 1.22 2.09 21.62
C ARG A 224 1.40 0.58 21.44
N ALA A 225 2.25 0.15 20.51
CA ALA A 225 2.52 -1.27 20.28
C ALA A 225 3.23 -1.91 21.51
N PHE A 226 4.18 -1.22 22.11
CA PHE A 226 4.81 -1.66 23.36
C PHE A 226 3.83 -1.64 24.53
N ALA A 227 3.01 -0.58 24.64
CA ALA A 227 2.01 -0.45 25.71
C ALA A 227 0.98 -1.57 25.67
N PHE A 228 0.57 -2.02 24.48
CA PHE A 228 -0.32 -3.17 24.31
C PHE A 228 0.23 -4.48 24.92
N LYS A 229 1.55 -4.56 25.07
CA LYS A 229 2.24 -5.70 25.71
C LYS A 229 2.76 -5.37 27.13
N GLY A 230 2.31 -4.26 27.74
CA GLY A 230 2.63 -3.90 29.12
C GLY A 230 3.98 -3.20 29.31
N TYR A 231 4.61 -2.74 28.23
CA TYR A 231 5.84 -1.94 28.30
C TYR A 231 5.51 -0.45 28.13
N LYS A 232 6.04 0.40 28.99
CA LYS A 232 5.95 1.86 28.87
C LYS A 232 7.27 2.38 28.32
N ILE A 233 7.29 2.90 27.12
CA ILE A 233 8.48 3.46 26.50
C ILE A 233 8.55 4.96 26.77
N HIS A 234 9.72 5.44 27.18
CA HIS A 234 10.12 6.84 27.16
C HIS A 234 11.40 6.99 26.35
N TRP A 235 11.69 8.19 25.91
CA TRP A 235 12.78 8.45 24.96
C TRP A 235 13.88 9.25 25.64
N GLU A 236 15.13 8.86 25.39
CA GLU A 236 16.33 9.50 25.91
C GLU A 236 17.30 9.79 24.77
N GLY A 237 18.02 10.93 24.86
CA GLY A 237 18.96 11.36 23.80
C GLY A 237 18.27 12.03 22.63
N GLU A 238 19.02 12.27 21.55
CA GLU A 238 18.55 12.95 20.35
C GLU A 238 19.17 12.38 19.07
N GLY A 239 18.41 12.42 17.97
CA GLY A 239 18.86 12.03 16.64
C GLY A 239 19.30 10.56 16.60
N LEU A 240 20.51 10.29 16.10
CA LEU A 240 21.02 8.92 15.99
C LEU A 240 21.41 8.29 17.34
N LYS A 241 21.50 9.08 18.40
CA LYS A 241 21.79 8.62 19.76
C LYS A 241 20.52 8.46 20.61
N GLU A 242 19.36 8.75 20.02
CA GLU A 242 18.10 8.60 20.70
C GLU A 242 17.77 7.11 20.89
N VAL A 243 17.28 6.78 22.07
CA VAL A 243 16.88 5.42 22.45
C VAL A 243 15.51 5.41 23.11
N GLY A 244 14.71 4.39 22.84
CA GLY A 244 13.48 4.12 23.58
C GLY A 244 13.77 3.16 24.73
N VAL A 245 13.47 3.57 25.94
CA VAL A 245 13.77 2.85 27.19
C VAL A 245 12.47 2.43 27.86
N ASP A 246 12.40 1.23 28.40
CA ASP A 246 11.21 0.74 29.11
C ASP A 246 11.21 1.20 30.61
N GLN A 247 10.13 0.88 31.33
CA GLN A 247 9.95 1.20 32.74
C GLN A 247 10.96 0.55 33.69
N ASN A 248 11.86 -0.30 33.22
CA ASN A 248 12.91 -0.97 33.96
C ASN A 248 14.31 -0.49 33.53
N ASP A 249 14.39 0.66 32.89
CA ASP A 249 15.62 1.26 32.35
C ASP A 249 16.35 0.36 31.30
N ILE A 250 15.59 -0.47 30.58
CA ILE A 250 16.15 -1.33 29.52
C ILE A 250 15.88 -0.72 28.15
N ILE A 251 16.93 -0.55 27.36
CA ILE A 251 16.81 -0.08 25.97
C ILE A 251 16.02 -1.10 25.14
N ARG A 252 14.94 -0.65 24.52
CA ARG A 252 14.05 -1.44 23.66
C ARG A 252 14.05 -0.99 22.21
N VAL A 253 14.40 0.25 21.94
CA VAL A 253 14.47 0.81 20.59
C VAL A 253 15.77 1.58 20.44
N THR A 254 16.44 1.42 19.30
CA THR A 254 17.60 2.23 18.93
C THR A 254 17.41 2.79 17.52
N ILE A 255 18.00 3.96 17.27
CA ILE A 255 17.96 4.61 15.96
C ILE A 255 19.24 4.24 15.18
N ASN A 256 19.06 3.84 13.91
CA ASN A 256 20.18 3.46 13.06
C ASN A 256 20.04 4.11 11.66
N ALA A 257 21.08 4.86 11.28
CA ALA A 257 21.16 5.60 10.00
C ALA A 257 20.92 4.72 8.76
N LYS A 258 21.24 3.42 8.82
CA LYS A 258 21.02 2.49 7.70
C LYS A 258 19.55 2.36 7.27
N TYR A 259 18.59 2.72 8.15
CA TYR A 259 17.16 2.64 7.87
C TYR A 259 16.56 3.98 7.41
N TYR A 260 17.33 5.06 7.39
CA TYR A 260 16.88 6.33 6.80
C TYR A 260 16.75 6.18 5.28
N ARG A 261 15.82 6.91 4.70
CA ARG A 261 15.66 7.01 3.24
C ARG A 261 16.48 8.21 2.74
N PRO A 262 16.98 8.18 1.50
CA PRO A 262 17.64 9.33 0.90
C PRO A 262 16.74 10.58 0.83
N CYS A 263 15.44 10.37 0.55
CA CYS A 263 14.39 11.38 0.64
C CYS A 263 13.25 10.81 1.48
N GLU A 264 12.84 11.53 2.51
CA GLU A 264 11.76 11.11 3.42
C GLU A 264 10.51 11.95 3.18
N VAL A 265 9.36 11.29 3.26
CA VAL A 265 8.05 11.95 3.32
C VAL A 265 7.71 12.18 4.78
N ASP A 266 7.60 13.45 5.18
CA ASP A 266 7.41 13.81 6.59
C ASP A 266 5.98 13.57 7.06
N LEU A 267 4.99 13.88 6.21
CA LEU A 267 3.57 13.84 6.56
C LEU A 267 2.73 13.26 5.42
N LEU A 268 1.91 12.27 5.76
CA LEU A 268 0.80 11.81 4.94
C LEU A 268 -0.48 11.79 5.81
N LEU A 269 -1.52 12.46 5.33
CA LEU A 269 -2.84 12.52 5.94
C LEU A 269 -3.89 12.59 4.84
N GLY A 270 -4.67 11.52 4.65
CA GLY A 270 -5.63 11.44 3.55
C GLY A 270 -7.03 11.93 3.92
N ASP A 271 -7.76 12.40 2.90
CA ASP A 271 -9.18 12.66 2.96
C ASP A 271 -9.92 11.69 2.05
N ALA A 272 -10.63 10.73 2.65
CA ALA A 272 -11.39 9.70 1.95
C ALA A 272 -12.87 10.06 1.78
N SER A 273 -13.25 11.31 1.97
CA SER A 273 -14.66 11.77 1.94
C SER A 273 -15.38 11.40 0.65
N LYS A 274 -14.67 11.40 -0.51
CA LYS A 274 -15.22 10.97 -1.79
C LYS A 274 -15.58 9.48 -1.76
N ALA A 275 -14.68 8.62 -1.31
CA ALA A 275 -14.92 7.18 -1.22
C ALA A 275 -16.06 6.86 -0.22
N GLU A 276 -16.09 7.53 0.92
CA GLU A 276 -17.16 7.36 1.91
C GLU A 276 -18.54 7.76 1.33
N LYS A 277 -18.61 8.87 0.61
CA LYS A 277 -19.85 9.40 0.05
C LYS A 277 -20.33 8.62 -1.18
N GLU A 278 -19.44 8.34 -2.13
CA GLU A 278 -19.82 7.81 -3.44
C GLU A 278 -19.85 6.28 -3.46
N LEU A 279 -18.90 5.62 -2.76
CA LEU A 279 -18.82 4.16 -2.68
C LEU A 279 -19.58 3.59 -1.48
N GLY A 280 -19.94 4.43 -0.49
CA GLY A 280 -20.45 3.99 0.80
C GLY A 280 -19.39 3.24 1.63
N TRP A 281 -18.10 3.49 1.33
CA TRP A 281 -16.98 2.85 2.01
C TRP A 281 -16.95 3.17 3.50
N LYS A 282 -16.77 2.14 4.33
CA LYS A 282 -16.72 2.25 5.79
C LYS A 282 -15.50 1.52 6.33
N ARG A 283 -15.00 1.98 7.45
CA ARG A 283 -13.88 1.34 8.15
C ARG A 283 -14.38 0.58 9.37
N GLU A 284 -14.02 -0.68 9.48
CA GLU A 284 -14.21 -1.49 10.68
C GLU A 284 -13.10 -1.17 11.71
N PHE A 285 -11.86 -0.95 11.23
CA PHE A 285 -10.70 -0.62 12.04
C PHE A 285 -10.49 0.90 12.09
N ASP A 286 -11.28 1.59 12.91
CA ASP A 286 -11.35 3.05 13.00
C ASP A 286 -10.32 3.69 13.94
N THR A 287 -9.51 2.88 14.64
CA THR A 287 -8.46 3.34 15.55
C THR A 287 -7.15 2.60 15.35
N LEU A 288 -6.02 3.30 15.66
CA LEU A 288 -4.70 2.70 15.62
C LEU A 288 -4.57 1.54 16.62
N ASP A 289 -5.24 1.61 17.76
CA ASP A 289 -5.18 0.57 18.79
C ASP A 289 -5.84 -0.73 18.32
N LYS A 290 -7.00 -0.68 17.64
CA LYS A 290 -7.63 -1.85 17.01
C LYS A 290 -6.73 -2.47 15.94
N LEU A 291 -6.04 -1.63 15.15
CA LEU A 291 -5.10 -2.11 14.15
C LEU A 291 -3.92 -2.84 14.82
N ILE A 292 -3.32 -2.24 15.85
CA ILE A 292 -2.21 -2.84 16.60
C ILE A 292 -2.63 -4.16 17.25
N GLU A 293 -3.81 -4.22 17.86
CA GLU A 293 -4.35 -5.42 18.47
C GLU A 293 -4.45 -6.57 17.45
N ASP A 294 -5.05 -6.32 16.28
CA ASP A 294 -5.16 -7.33 15.21
C ASP A 294 -3.78 -7.75 14.70
N MET A 295 -2.82 -6.84 14.56
CA MET A 295 -1.46 -7.16 14.10
C MET A 295 -0.68 -8.06 15.08
N PHE A 296 -1.08 -8.14 16.33
CA PHE A 296 -0.51 -9.07 17.31
C PHE A 296 -1.15 -10.47 17.28
N SER A 297 -2.27 -10.64 16.58
CA SER A 297 -2.98 -11.93 16.46
C SER A 297 -2.15 -13.07 15.83
#